data_962eb12ef601cc7fd594eec4d2f312f4
#
_entry.id   962eb12ef601cc7fd594eec4d2f312f4
#
_cell.length_a   1.000
_cell.length_b   1.000
_cell.length_c   1.000
_cell.angle_alpha   90.00
_cell.angle_beta   90.00
_cell.angle_gamma   90.00
#
_symmetry.space_group_name_H-M   'P 1'
#
loop_
_entity.id
_entity.type
_entity.pdbx_description
1 polymer ?
#
loop_
_entity_poly.entity_id
_entity_poly.type
_entity_poly.pdbx_seq_one_letter_code
_entity_poly.pdbx_strand_id
1 'polypeptide(L)'
;MMKKLFSLLLAASLMLIGTQAFAQKSVNFGYLNSTQSFSNSDGINSNGVYVGLSYNLPISGGLCFAPGVYYSMIGNKKDSAGKILGISVSSSSTFMEHALNIPLYLNYGLDLARDAKFSIYAGPTAQFGLASTTKLAGAVGSEGGSRTYNNYDNTNYNRFNVYLGGGVCFQASNVLINVGYDYGMTNLYQGENAIDSHRSNLKLGVGFLF
;
A
#
# COMPACT_ATOMS: atom_id res chain seq x y z
N MET A 1 -6.38 25.73 -4.14
CA MET A 1 -5.29 24.73 -4.18
C MET A 1 -5.65 23.48 -4.96
N MET A 2 -6.81 22.86 -4.76
CA MET A 2 -7.26 21.64 -5.43
C MET A 2 -7.25 21.68 -6.96
N LYS A 3 -7.68 22.79 -7.59
CA LYS A 3 -7.69 22.93 -9.06
C LYS A 3 -6.29 22.88 -9.69
N LYS A 4 -5.27 23.41 -8.98
CA LYS A 4 -3.85 23.38 -9.46
C LYS A 4 -3.26 21.96 -9.31
N LEU A 5 -3.63 21.22 -8.26
CA LEU A 5 -3.22 19.83 -8.06
C LEU A 5 -3.84 18.91 -9.11
N PHE A 6 -5.11 19.12 -9.43
CA PHE A 6 -5.82 18.35 -10.46
C PHE A 6 -5.24 18.62 -11.87
N SER A 7 -4.90 19.87 -12.20
CA SER A 7 -4.26 20.19 -13.48
C SER A 7 -2.84 19.63 -13.58
N LEU A 8 -2.10 19.56 -12.46
CA LEU A 8 -0.77 18.95 -12.43
C LEU A 8 -0.85 17.42 -12.62
N LEU A 9 -1.81 16.76 -11.98
CA LEU A 9 -2.08 15.34 -12.15
C LEU A 9 -2.56 15.02 -13.58
N LEU A 10 -3.40 15.88 -14.16
CA LEU A 10 -3.87 15.73 -15.54
C LEU A 10 -2.73 15.95 -16.54
N ALA A 11 -1.86 16.95 -16.33
CA ALA A 11 -0.68 17.17 -17.14
C ALA A 11 0.33 16.03 -17.05
N ALA A 12 0.57 15.49 -15.84
CA ALA A 12 1.41 14.31 -15.63
C ALA A 12 0.84 13.05 -16.32
N SER A 13 -0.49 12.85 -16.28
CA SER A 13 -1.14 11.74 -16.98
C SER A 13 -1.06 11.89 -18.50
N LEU A 14 -1.18 13.09 -19.05
CA LEU A 14 -1.03 13.36 -20.47
C LEU A 14 0.42 13.19 -20.97
N MET A 15 1.42 13.54 -20.16
CA MET A 15 2.83 13.26 -20.49
C MET A 15 3.14 11.77 -20.52
N LEU A 16 2.49 10.95 -19.68
CA LEU A 16 2.63 9.50 -19.68
C LEU A 16 2.03 8.83 -20.93
N ILE A 17 1.08 9.46 -21.61
CA ILE A 17 0.45 8.92 -22.83
C ILE A 17 1.33 9.20 -24.07
N GLY A 18 2.12 10.27 -24.06
CA GLY A 18 2.89 10.75 -25.23
C GLY A 18 4.20 10.02 -25.53
N THR A 19 4.75 9.23 -24.61
CA THR A 19 6.08 8.59 -24.74
C THR A 19 6.01 7.11 -25.14
N GLN A 20 5.13 6.75 -26.08
CA GLN A 20 4.81 5.37 -26.41
C GLN A 20 5.94 4.56 -27.08
N ALA A 21 7.02 5.19 -27.55
CA ALA A 21 8.02 4.52 -28.38
C ALA A 21 9.03 3.65 -27.60
N PHE A 22 9.23 3.87 -26.28
CA PHE A 22 10.29 3.21 -25.51
C PHE A 22 9.88 2.71 -24.10
N ALA A 23 8.65 2.94 -23.66
CA ALA A 23 8.20 2.55 -22.34
C ALA A 23 7.59 1.16 -22.32
N GLN A 24 8.14 0.26 -21.53
CA GLN A 24 7.49 -1.02 -21.21
C GLN A 24 6.40 -0.77 -20.17
N LYS A 25 5.19 -1.24 -20.46
CA LYS A 25 4.04 -1.14 -19.56
C LYS A 25 3.81 -2.47 -18.88
N SER A 26 3.39 -2.43 -17.61
CA SER A 26 3.02 -3.65 -16.91
C SER A 26 1.76 -3.44 -16.08
N VAL A 27 0.95 -4.49 -16.01
CA VAL A 27 -0.08 -4.66 -15.00
C VAL A 27 0.48 -5.55 -13.91
N ASN A 28 0.30 -5.16 -12.65
CA ASN A 28 0.83 -5.88 -11.50
C ASN A 28 -0.27 -6.10 -10.48
N PHE A 29 -0.24 -7.24 -9.82
CA PHE A 29 -1.11 -7.57 -8.70
C PHE A 29 -0.36 -8.43 -7.69
N GLY A 30 -0.79 -8.41 -6.44
CA GLY A 30 -0.09 -9.18 -5.44
C GLY A 30 -0.68 -9.09 -4.05
N TYR A 31 -0.01 -9.78 -3.15
CA TYR A 31 -0.27 -9.78 -1.73
C TYR A 31 0.48 -8.67 -1.03
N LEU A 32 -0.14 -8.08 -0.04
CA LEU A 32 0.37 -7.01 0.78
C LEU A 32 0.23 -7.38 2.26
N ASN A 33 1.34 -7.45 2.99
CA ASN A 33 1.34 -7.49 4.45
C ASN A 33 1.78 -6.14 4.98
N SER A 34 0.91 -5.52 5.76
CA SER A 34 1.11 -4.18 6.31
C SER A 34 1.21 -4.25 7.82
N THR A 35 2.34 -3.82 8.36
CA THR A 35 2.59 -3.77 9.79
C THR A 35 2.57 -2.31 10.24
N GLN A 36 1.67 -1.98 11.15
CA GLN A 36 1.64 -0.70 11.85
C GLN A 36 2.36 -0.86 13.18
N SER A 37 3.48 -0.17 13.33
CA SER A 37 4.29 -0.15 14.55
C SER A 37 3.93 1.06 15.41
N PHE A 38 4.00 0.90 16.72
CA PHE A 38 3.78 1.93 17.72
C PHE A 38 4.99 2.00 18.65
N SER A 39 5.35 3.19 19.12
CA SER A 39 6.53 3.37 20.01
C SER A 39 6.45 2.61 21.33
N ASN A 40 5.24 2.29 21.83
CA ASN A 40 5.02 1.71 23.16
C ASN A 40 4.10 0.48 23.16
N SER A 41 3.87 -0.18 22.03
CA SER A 41 2.94 -1.30 21.93
C SER A 41 3.33 -2.27 20.80
N ASP A 42 2.86 -3.50 20.90
CA ASP A 42 2.99 -4.46 19.81
C ASP A 42 2.36 -3.96 18.52
N GLY A 43 3.04 -4.23 17.41
CA GLY A 43 2.57 -3.84 16.09
C GLY A 43 1.28 -4.54 15.68
N ILE A 44 0.49 -3.87 14.85
CA ILE A 44 -0.74 -4.43 14.26
C ILE A 44 -0.45 -4.85 12.82
N ASN A 45 -0.63 -6.15 12.53
CA ASN A 45 -0.52 -6.68 11.18
C ASN A 45 -1.87 -6.68 10.49
N SER A 46 -1.87 -6.22 9.24
CA SER A 46 -3.01 -6.25 8.32
C SER A 46 -2.57 -6.92 7.02
N ASN A 47 -3.42 -7.76 6.48
CA ASN A 47 -3.18 -8.45 5.24
C ASN A 47 -4.04 -7.85 4.14
N GLY A 48 -3.58 -7.91 2.91
CA GLY A 48 -4.31 -7.33 1.82
C GLY A 48 -3.78 -7.70 0.45
N VAL A 49 -4.30 -6.99 -0.53
CA VAL A 49 -3.95 -7.16 -1.94
C VAL A 49 -3.71 -5.81 -2.59
N TYR A 50 -2.97 -5.81 -3.68
CA TYR A 50 -2.82 -4.65 -4.52
C TYR A 50 -2.93 -5.00 -6.00
N VAL A 51 -3.35 -4.04 -6.80
CA VAL A 51 -3.38 -4.11 -8.26
C VAL A 51 -3.06 -2.75 -8.83
N GLY A 52 -2.33 -2.71 -9.94
CA GLY A 52 -2.01 -1.44 -10.57
C GLY A 52 -1.20 -1.56 -11.84
N LEU A 53 -0.85 -0.41 -12.36
CA LEU A 53 -0.09 -0.23 -13.58
C LEU A 53 1.24 0.44 -13.26
N SER A 54 2.30 0.04 -13.95
CA SER A 54 3.57 0.74 -13.94
C SER A 54 4.17 0.86 -15.33
N TYR A 55 5.06 1.83 -15.47
CA TYR A 55 5.82 2.11 -16.67
C TYR A 55 7.29 1.98 -16.35
N ASN A 56 8.06 1.38 -17.24
CA ASN A 56 9.52 1.39 -17.19
C ASN A 56 10.01 2.32 -18.29
N LEU A 57 10.49 3.49 -17.90
CA LEU A 57 11.06 4.51 -18.78
C LEU A 57 12.57 4.35 -18.77
N PRO A 58 13.19 3.81 -19.81
CA PRO A 58 14.65 3.61 -19.85
C PRO A 58 15.35 4.98 -19.84
N ILE A 59 16.40 5.08 -19.01
CA ILE A 59 17.29 6.24 -18.93
C ILE A 59 18.61 5.93 -19.65
N SER A 60 19.40 5.00 -19.13
CA SER A 60 20.67 4.58 -19.69
C SER A 60 21.25 3.38 -18.95
N GLY A 61 22.00 2.50 -19.62
CA GLY A 61 22.84 1.46 -18.99
C GLY A 61 22.06 0.51 -18.06
N GLY A 62 20.83 0.15 -18.40
CA GLY A 62 19.98 -0.70 -17.57
C GLY A 62 19.19 0.05 -16.48
N LEU A 63 19.45 1.34 -16.32
CA LEU A 63 18.70 2.20 -15.39
C LEU A 63 17.38 2.67 -16.04
N CYS A 64 16.29 2.53 -15.31
CA CYS A 64 14.95 2.96 -15.70
C CYS A 64 14.30 3.78 -14.59
N PHE A 65 13.46 4.75 -14.95
CA PHE A 65 12.50 5.35 -14.04
C PHE A 65 11.19 4.58 -14.14
N ALA A 66 10.66 4.13 -13.02
CA ALA A 66 9.50 3.24 -12.97
C ALA A 66 8.36 3.84 -12.12
N PRO A 67 7.64 4.84 -12.64
CA PRO A 67 6.44 5.35 -11.99
C PRO A 67 5.29 4.35 -12.12
N GLY A 68 4.38 4.37 -11.14
CA GLY A 68 3.19 3.52 -11.17
C GLY A 68 2.01 4.14 -10.45
N VAL A 69 0.85 3.50 -10.64
CA VAL A 69 -0.38 3.80 -9.91
C VAL A 69 -1.00 2.48 -9.48
N TYR A 70 -1.17 2.31 -8.18
CA TYR A 70 -1.65 1.08 -7.57
C TYR A 70 -2.80 1.36 -6.61
N TYR A 71 -3.84 0.59 -6.71
CA TYR A 71 -4.86 0.49 -5.69
C TYR A 71 -4.48 -0.63 -4.73
N SER A 72 -4.63 -0.39 -3.42
CA SER A 72 -4.43 -1.40 -2.38
C SER A 72 -5.61 -1.44 -1.43
N MET A 73 -5.88 -2.64 -0.92
CA MET A 73 -6.86 -2.90 0.13
C MET A 73 -6.18 -3.76 1.19
N ILE A 74 -6.19 -3.28 2.44
CA ILE A 74 -5.67 -4.02 3.59
C ILE A 74 -6.75 -4.13 4.66
N GLY A 75 -6.68 -5.19 5.46
CA GLY A 75 -7.57 -5.36 6.60
C GLY A 75 -7.04 -6.34 7.63
N ASN A 76 -7.60 -6.23 8.83
CA ASN A 76 -7.41 -7.21 9.88
C ASN A 76 -8.71 -7.43 10.63
N LYS A 77 -8.80 -8.56 11.31
CA LYS A 77 -9.88 -8.89 12.21
C LYS A 77 -9.31 -9.44 13.50
N LYS A 78 -9.77 -8.91 14.63
CA LYS A 78 -9.44 -9.41 15.97
C LYS A 78 -10.74 -9.79 16.67
N ASP A 79 -10.84 -11.04 17.05
CA ASP A 79 -11.95 -11.56 17.83
C ASP A 79 -11.45 -11.89 19.24
N SER A 80 -12.23 -11.56 20.25
CA SER A 80 -12.01 -11.94 21.64
C SER A 80 -13.30 -12.47 22.23
N ALA A 81 -13.22 -13.59 22.92
CA ALA A 81 -14.34 -14.20 23.58
C ALA A 81 -13.93 -14.66 24.99
N GLY A 82 -14.82 -14.52 25.95
CA GLY A 82 -14.59 -14.90 27.33
C GLY A 82 -15.91 -15.16 28.07
N LYS A 83 -15.82 -15.53 29.35
CA LYS A 83 -16.95 -15.65 30.25
C LYS A 83 -16.71 -14.79 31.47
N ILE A 84 -17.71 -13.99 31.85
CA ILE A 84 -17.73 -13.20 33.11
C ILE A 84 -18.92 -13.68 33.90
N LEU A 85 -18.71 -14.20 35.10
CA LEU A 85 -19.75 -14.76 35.98
C LEU A 85 -20.67 -15.75 35.28
N GLY A 86 -20.10 -16.60 34.38
CA GLY A 86 -20.88 -17.61 33.63
C GLY A 86 -21.56 -17.08 32.35
N ILE A 87 -21.58 -15.76 32.14
CA ILE A 87 -22.18 -15.13 30.96
C ILE A 87 -21.11 -15.02 29.86
N SER A 88 -21.44 -15.48 28.66
CA SER A 88 -20.52 -15.36 27.50
C SER A 88 -20.45 -13.89 27.04
N VAL A 89 -19.22 -13.41 26.88
CA VAL A 89 -18.93 -12.08 26.34
C VAL A 89 -18.05 -12.23 25.14
N SER A 90 -18.41 -11.60 24.03
CA SER A 90 -17.59 -11.58 22.81
C SER A 90 -17.42 -10.18 22.27
N SER A 91 -16.24 -9.90 21.70
CA SER A 91 -15.97 -8.67 20.96
C SER A 91 -15.23 -8.99 19.68
N SER A 92 -15.54 -8.24 18.62
CA SER A 92 -14.87 -8.34 17.32
C SER A 92 -14.55 -6.94 16.83
N SER A 93 -13.30 -6.76 16.37
CA SER A 93 -12.87 -5.54 15.70
C SER A 93 -12.40 -5.88 14.31
N THR A 94 -13.01 -5.28 13.30
CA THR A 94 -12.63 -5.44 11.89
C THR A 94 -12.18 -4.12 11.33
N PHE A 95 -10.94 -4.03 10.90
CA PHE A 95 -10.36 -2.88 10.22
C PHE A 95 -10.25 -3.15 8.73
N MET A 96 -10.54 -2.15 7.90
CA MET A 96 -10.36 -2.18 6.46
C MET A 96 -9.95 -0.80 5.94
N GLU A 97 -8.94 -0.77 5.08
CA GLU A 97 -8.46 0.47 4.46
C GLU A 97 -8.20 0.26 2.97
N HIS A 98 -8.61 1.24 2.18
CA HIS A 98 -8.43 1.34 0.74
C HIS A 98 -7.55 2.54 0.44
N ALA A 99 -6.52 2.37 -0.39
CA ALA A 99 -5.58 3.44 -0.70
C ALA A 99 -5.15 3.43 -2.15
N LEU A 100 -4.81 4.61 -2.66
CA LEU A 100 -4.10 4.84 -3.91
C LEU A 100 -2.62 5.06 -3.61
N ASN A 101 -1.75 4.31 -4.28
CA ASN A 101 -0.30 4.38 -4.10
C ASN A 101 0.35 4.79 -5.41
N ILE A 102 1.26 5.75 -5.35
CA ILE A 102 2.00 6.28 -6.51
C ILE A 102 3.49 6.09 -6.22
N PRO A 103 4.08 4.95 -6.55
CA PRO A 103 5.52 4.75 -6.46
C PRO A 103 6.24 5.50 -7.56
N LEU A 104 7.42 6.01 -7.23
CA LEU A 104 8.36 6.67 -8.12
C LEU A 104 9.71 5.98 -7.95
N TYR A 105 9.86 4.79 -8.54
CA TYR A 105 11.06 3.98 -8.36
C TYR A 105 12.11 4.26 -9.43
N LEU A 106 13.36 4.20 -9.03
CA LEU A 106 14.48 3.95 -9.91
C LEU A 106 14.72 2.43 -9.92
N ASN A 107 14.81 1.87 -11.09
CA ASN A 107 14.98 0.44 -11.34
C ASN A 107 16.25 0.23 -12.12
N TYR A 108 17.15 -0.64 -11.62
CA TYR A 108 18.36 -1.05 -12.31
C TYR A 108 18.27 -2.53 -12.65
N GLY A 109 18.29 -2.83 -13.95
CA GLY A 109 18.11 -4.17 -14.49
C GLY A 109 19.37 -4.74 -15.08
N LEU A 110 19.62 -6.02 -14.80
CA LEU A 110 20.69 -6.85 -15.34
C LEU A 110 20.08 -7.95 -16.21
N ASP A 111 20.46 -7.99 -17.48
CA ASP A 111 20.04 -9.04 -18.39
C ASP A 111 20.84 -10.32 -18.05
N LEU A 112 20.15 -11.37 -17.62
CA LEU A 112 20.74 -12.66 -17.28
C LEU A 112 20.80 -13.60 -18.48
N ALA A 113 19.76 -13.51 -19.33
CA ALA A 113 19.64 -14.27 -20.56
C ALA A 113 18.78 -13.48 -21.55
N ARG A 114 18.58 -14.01 -22.77
CA ARG A 114 17.82 -13.35 -23.82
C ARG A 114 16.41 -12.93 -23.38
N ASP A 115 15.75 -13.76 -22.56
CA ASP A 115 14.38 -13.54 -22.10
C ASP A 115 14.26 -13.49 -20.57
N ALA A 116 15.40 -13.32 -19.86
CA ALA A 116 15.44 -13.26 -18.40
C ALA A 116 16.21 -12.04 -17.92
N LYS A 117 15.58 -11.26 -17.03
CA LYS A 117 16.15 -10.05 -16.44
C LYS A 117 15.95 -10.06 -14.93
N PHE A 118 16.99 -9.73 -14.20
CA PHE A 118 16.90 -9.44 -12.77
C PHE A 118 17.03 -7.94 -12.57
N SER A 119 16.23 -7.38 -11.69
CA SER A 119 16.33 -5.96 -11.37
C SER A 119 16.14 -5.68 -9.89
N ILE A 120 16.78 -4.62 -9.45
CA ILE A 120 16.61 -4.03 -8.14
C ILE A 120 15.95 -2.68 -8.32
N TYR A 121 15.05 -2.31 -7.43
CA TYR A 121 14.39 -1.02 -7.49
C TYR A 121 14.32 -0.37 -6.12
N ALA A 122 14.35 0.96 -6.09
CA ALA A 122 14.16 1.74 -4.87
C ALA A 122 13.58 3.13 -5.20
N GLY A 123 12.89 3.72 -4.23
CA GLY A 123 12.35 5.07 -4.36
C GLY A 123 11.19 5.36 -3.41
N PRO A 124 10.66 6.59 -3.45
CA PRO A 124 9.52 6.98 -2.65
C PRO A 124 8.20 6.47 -3.24
N THR A 125 7.23 6.23 -2.35
CA THR A 125 5.84 5.98 -2.70
C THR A 125 4.96 6.97 -1.95
N ALA A 126 4.16 7.75 -2.67
CA ALA A 126 3.10 8.55 -2.10
C ALA A 126 1.83 7.70 -1.99
N GLN A 127 1.22 7.65 -0.81
CA GLN A 127 -0.04 6.96 -0.58
C GLN A 127 -1.12 7.96 -0.20
N PHE A 128 -2.30 7.80 -0.78
CA PHE A 128 -3.50 8.54 -0.43
C PHE A 128 -4.63 7.58 -0.03
N GLY A 129 -5.07 7.67 1.23
CA GLY A 129 -6.18 6.89 1.77
C GLY A 129 -7.52 7.32 1.19
N LEU A 130 -8.22 6.39 0.54
CA LEU A 130 -9.52 6.61 -0.08
C LEU A 130 -10.65 6.40 0.92
N ALA A 131 -10.60 5.28 1.64
CA ALA A 131 -11.56 4.92 2.69
C ALA A 131 -10.85 4.10 3.77
N SER A 132 -11.21 4.33 5.03
CA SER A 132 -10.70 3.55 6.16
C SER A 132 -11.83 3.38 7.17
N THR A 133 -12.20 2.14 7.47
CA THR A 133 -13.31 1.83 8.37
C THR A 133 -12.89 0.86 9.46
N THR A 134 -13.44 1.07 10.65
CA THR A 134 -13.33 0.14 11.78
C THR A 134 -14.73 -0.23 12.26
N LYS A 135 -15.07 -1.51 12.16
CA LYS A 135 -16.30 -2.07 12.70
C LYS A 135 -16.01 -2.74 14.04
N LEU A 136 -16.66 -2.25 15.09
CA LEU A 136 -16.66 -2.87 16.42
C LEU A 136 -17.99 -3.58 16.62
N ALA A 137 -17.94 -4.85 17.03
CA ALA A 137 -19.12 -5.62 17.40
C ALA A 137 -18.89 -6.24 18.77
N GLY A 138 -19.92 -6.32 19.58
CA GLY A 138 -19.87 -6.97 20.90
C GLY A 138 -21.17 -7.63 21.24
N ALA A 139 -21.13 -8.71 22.03
CA ALA A 139 -22.29 -9.38 22.55
C ALA A 139 -22.06 -9.83 24.00
N VAL A 140 -23.14 -9.76 24.80
CA VAL A 140 -23.20 -10.24 26.18
C VAL A 140 -24.40 -11.17 26.29
N GLY A 141 -24.17 -12.46 26.50
CA GLY A 141 -25.23 -13.47 26.44
C GLY A 141 -25.84 -13.56 25.05
N SER A 142 -27.14 -13.34 24.94
CA SER A 142 -27.90 -13.31 23.68
C SER A 142 -28.03 -11.91 23.06
N GLU A 143 -27.64 -10.86 23.78
CA GLU A 143 -27.74 -9.47 23.32
C GLU A 143 -26.44 -9.03 22.68
N GLY A 144 -26.51 -8.42 21.49
CA GLY A 144 -25.33 -7.95 20.76
C GLY A 144 -25.62 -6.72 19.90
N GLY A 145 -24.56 -5.99 19.59
CA GLY A 145 -24.62 -4.81 18.74
C GLY A 145 -23.32 -4.59 17.95
N SER A 146 -23.41 -3.78 16.91
CA SER A 146 -22.22 -3.37 16.17
C SER A 146 -22.28 -1.91 15.78
N ARG A 147 -21.10 -1.27 15.69
CA ARG A 147 -20.93 0.11 15.25
C ARG A 147 -19.76 0.20 14.28
N THR A 148 -19.95 0.95 13.19
CA THR A 148 -18.90 1.20 12.21
C THR A 148 -18.47 2.66 12.30
N TYR A 149 -17.16 2.88 12.34
CA TYR A 149 -16.53 4.19 12.35
C TYR A 149 -15.75 4.36 11.05
N ASN A 150 -15.82 5.57 10.49
CA ASN A 150 -14.90 5.99 9.45
C ASN A 150 -13.67 6.61 10.12
N ASN A 151 -12.50 6.01 9.94
CA ASN A 151 -11.28 6.48 10.61
C ASN A 151 -10.83 7.85 10.09
N TYR A 152 -11.18 8.20 8.86
CA TYR A 152 -10.87 9.50 8.27
C TYR A 152 -11.78 10.65 8.71
N ASP A 153 -12.83 10.38 9.50
CA ASP A 153 -13.60 11.41 10.18
C ASP A 153 -12.84 11.93 11.42
N ASN A 154 -11.84 11.16 11.89
CA ASN A 154 -10.90 11.62 12.89
C ASN A 154 -9.84 12.51 12.23
N THR A 155 -9.83 13.80 12.55
CA THR A 155 -8.90 14.80 12.00
C THR A 155 -7.42 14.48 12.31
N ASN A 156 -7.17 13.65 13.32
CA ASN A 156 -5.82 13.25 13.72
C ASN A 156 -5.29 12.05 12.93
N TYR A 157 -6.10 11.38 12.09
CA TYR A 157 -5.65 10.25 11.28
C TYR A 157 -5.29 10.71 9.87
N ASN A 158 -4.02 10.50 9.47
CA ASN A 158 -3.49 10.97 8.21
C ASN A 158 -4.00 10.15 7.02
N ARG A 159 -4.54 10.84 6.03
CA ARG A 159 -4.89 10.25 4.72
C ARG A 159 -3.68 10.15 3.80
N PHE A 160 -2.70 11.03 3.96
CA PHE A 160 -1.53 11.09 3.11
C PHE A 160 -0.32 10.53 3.85
N ASN A 161 0.33 9.54 3.24
CA ASN A 161 1.52 8.91 3.77
C ASN A 161 2.61 8.85 2.70
N VAL A 162 3.85 8.92 3.15
CA VAL A 162 5.03 8.76 2.31
C VAL A 162 5.82 7.56 2.80
N TYR A 163 6.20 6.69 1.88
CA TYR A 163 7.06 5.55 2.14
C TYR A 163 8.36 5.70 1.37
N LEU A 164 9.44 5.18 1.92
CA LEU A 164 10.66 4.88 1.20
C LEU A 164 10.76 3.36 1.07
N GLY A 165 10.84 2.89 -0.16
CA GLY A 165 10.80 1.45 -0.40
C GLY A 165 11.76 0.99 -1.46
N GLY A 166 11.87 -0.33 -1.57
CA GLY A 166 12.67 -0.98 -2.57
C GLY A 166 12.40 -2.47 -2.62
N GLY A 167 13.00 -3.12 -3.59
CA GLY A 167 12.83 -4.54 -3.78
C GLY A 167 13.58 -5.10 -4.95
N VAL A 168 13.24 -6.33 -5.28
CA VAL A 168 13.78 -7.06 -6.42
C VAL A 168 12.67 -7.53 -7.33
N CYS A 169 12.97 -7.59 -8.62
CA CYS A 169 12.04 -8.11 -9.61
C CYS A 169 12.79 -9.06 -10.53
N PHE A 170 12.23 -10.23 -10.74
CA PHE A 170 12.68 -11.18 -11.75
C PHE A 170 11.67 -11.17 -12.89
N GLN A 171 12.18 -10.97 -14.10
CA GLN A 171 11.41 -11.01 -15.34
C GLN A 171 11.79 -12.25 -16.12
N ALA A 172 10.79 -12.98 -16.58
CA ALA A 172 10.93 -14.08 -17.53
C ALA A 172 9.95 -13.85 -18.68
N SER A 173 10.47 -13.53 -19.86
CA SER A 173 9.67 -13.09 -21.00
C SER A 173 8.75 -11.90 -20.60
N ASN A 174 7.44 -12.09 -20.62
CA ASN A 174 6.46 -11.06 -20.25
C ASN A 174 5.96 -11.14 -18.81
N VAL A 175 6.46 -12.10 -18.01
CA VAL A 175 6.04 -12.31 -16.63
C VAL A 175 7.04 -11.65 -15.68
N LEU A 176 6.53 -10.94 -14.70
CA LEU A 176 7.29 -10.33 -13.61
C LEU A 176 6.95 -11.01 -12.29
N ILE A 177 7.95 -11.28 -11.47
CA ILE A 177 7.78 -11.68 -10.08
C ILE A 177 8.53 -10.67 -9.24
N ASN A 178 7.87 -10.04 -8.29
CA ASN A 178 8.46 -8.99 -7.48
C ASN A 178 8.28 -9.24 -5.98
N VAL A 179 9.31 -8.86 -5.23
CA VAL A 179 9.32 -8.82 -3.77
C VAL A 179 9.82 -7.45 -3.36
N GLY A 180 9.07 -6.75 -2.53
CA GLY A 180 9.44 -5.41 -2.11
C GLY A 180 9.03 -5.11 -0.67
N TYR A 181 9.71 -4.12 -0.11
CA TYR A 181 9.43 -3.61 1.22
C TYR A 181 9.40 -2.08 1.19
N ASP A 182 8.34 -1.51 1.77
CA ASP A 182 8.18 -0.06 1.94
C ASP A 182 8.17 0.28 3.43
N TYR A 183 9.02 1.21 3.83
CA TYR A 183 9.06 1.77 5.19
C TYR A 183 8.32 3.11 5.23
N GLY A 184 7.37 3.26 6.15
CA GLY A 184 6.59 4.49 6.32
C GLY A 184 7.42 5.59 6.97
N MET A 185 7.57 6.68 6.25
CA MET A 185 8.33 7.86 6.69
C MET A 185 7.48 8.85 7.48
N THR A 186 6.16 8.77 7.32
CA THR A 186 5.20 9.69 7.97
C THR A 186 4.50 9.01 9.13
N ASN A 187 4.20 9.81 10.17
CA ASN A 187 3.36 9.36 11.27
C ASN A 187 1.90 9.26 10.80
N LEU A 188 1.23 8.16 11.15
CA LEU A 188 -0.19 7.94 10.83
C LEU A 188 -1.13 8.83 11.65
N TYR A 189 -0.69 9.36 12.77
CA TYR A 189 -1.46 10.24 13.63
C TYR A 189 -0.80 11.61 13.76
N GLN A 190 -1.63 12.67 13.82
CA GLN A 190 -1.21 14.07 14.02
C GLN A 190 -1.80 14.62 15.31
N GLY A 191 -1.14 15.63 15.91
CA GLY A 191 -1.58 16.34 17.13
C GLY A 191 -0.51 16.36 18.21
N GLU A 192 -0.67 17.23 19.19
CA GLU A 192 0.32 17.44 20.27
C GLU A 192 0.60 16.20 21.14
N ASN A 193 -0.37 15.26 21.22
CA ASN A 193 -0.25 13.99 21.94
C ASN A 193 -0.37 12.80 20.99
N ALA A 194 0.00 12.95 19.70
CA ALA A 194 -0.09 11.87 18.73
C ALA A 194 0.84 10.73 19.11
N ILE A 195 0.31 9.52 19.09
CA ILE A 195 1.11 8.31 19.24
C ILE A 195 1.97 8.19 17.98
N ASP A 196 3.28 8.08 18.17
CA ASP A 196 4.20 7.83 17.07
C ASP A 196 3.93 6.44 16.48
N SER A 197 3.46 6.42 15.25
CA SER A 197 2.98 5.23 14.58
C SER A 197 3.34 5.26 13.10
N HIS A 198 4.18 4.33 12.69
CA HIS A 198 4.61 4.16 11.31
C HIS A 198 4.06 2.88 10.74
N ARG A 199 3.86 2.88 9.42
CA ARG A 199 3.40 1.69 8.71
C ARG A 199 4.48 1.21 7.75
N SER A 200 4.75 -0.09 7.75
CA SER A 200 5.65 -0.74 6.80
C SER A 200 4.89 -1.80 6.02
N ASN A 201 5.26 -2.00 4.76
CA ASN A 201 4.56 -2.90 3.86
C ASN A 201 5.52 -3.89 3.21
N LEU A 202 5.28 -5.18 3.37
CA LEU A 202 5.90 -6.24 2.58
C LEU A 202 4.98 -6.57 1.40
N LYS A 203 5.53 -6.58 0.19
CA LYS A 203 4.81 -6.82 -1.06
C LYS A 203 5.35 -8.04 -1.78
N LEU A 204 4.46 -8.93 -2.20
CA LEU A 204 4.77 -10.08 -3.05
C LEU A 204 3.83 -10.01 -4.25
N GLY A 205 4.36 -9.96 -5.46
CA GLY A 205 3.51 -9.77 -6.63
C GLY A 205 3.97 -10.43 -7.89
N VAL A 206 3.02 -10.52 -8.79
CA VAL A 206 3.19 -10.96 -10.18
C VAL A 206 2.73 -9.84 -11.10
N GLY A 207 3.41 -9.68 -12.22
CA GLY A 207 3.04 -8.71 -13.24
C GLY A 207 3.18 -9.28 -14.64
N PHE A 208 2.55 -8.58 -15.59
CA PHE A 208 2.62 -8.88 -17.02
C PHE A 208 3.00 -7.61 -17.78
N LEU A 209 4.02 -7.76 -18.64
CA LEU A 209 4.48 -6.73 -19.57
C LEU A 209 3.66 -6.77 -20.87
N PHE A 210 3.38 -5.60 -21.45
CA PHE A 210 2.70 -5.45 -22.74
C PHE A 210 3.09 -4.15 -23.46
#